data_9bc8fdd8be5c7f6699a5052678f5c729
#
_entry.id   9bc8fdd8be5c7f6699a5052678f5c729
#
_cell.length_a   1.000
_cell.length_b   1.000
_cell.length_c   1.000
_cell.angle_alpha   90.00
_cell.angle_beta   90.00
_cell.angle_gamma   90.00
#
_symmetry.space_group_name_H-M   'P 1'
#
loop_
_entity.id
_entity.type
_entity.pdbx_description
1 polymer ?
#
loop_
_entity_poly.entity_id
_entity_poly.type
_entity_poly.pdbx_seq_one_letter_code
_entity_poly.pdbx_strand_id
1 'polypeptide(L)'
;MAFSAEAFTTLKSPLLPRWRLASGQVLWCYIALHFINHALGLVSLDAAEAALKLAAFVWQSLPGTVLLYGAAATHVVLALASLHQRHTLKLPPAELLRIGFGLTIPLLLLGHVVGTRMAYEWFGEAPHYRRIVTNLIRSANTGWQLALLAPGWAHGLSGC
;
A
#
# COMPACT_ATOMS: atom_id res chain seq x y z
N MET A 1 -30.22 -6.80 14.80
CA MET A 1 -29.78 -5.45 14.37
C MET A 1 -30.00 -5.38 12.86
N ALA A 2 -31.03 -4.65 12.43
CA ALA A 2 -31.33 -4.48 11.02
C ALA A 2 -30.38 -3.41 10.46
N PHE A 3 -29.41 -3.80 9.67
CA PHE A 3 -28.67 -2.88 8.82
C PHE A 3 -29.69 -2.25 7.85
N SER A 4 -29.91 -0.93 7.96
CA SER A 4 -30.99 -0.28 7.26
C SER A 4 -30.82 -0.35 5.74
N ALA A 5 -31.92 -0.48 5.01
CA ALA A 5 -31.96 -0.53 3.55
C ALA A 5 -31.31 0.73 2.90
N GLU A 6 -31.20 1.83 3.63
CA GLU A 6 -30.52 3.06 3.21
C GLU A 6 -29.02 2.90 3.04
N ALA A 7 -28.34 2.06 3.86
CA ALA A 7 -26.93 1.76 3.69
C ALA A 7 -26.66 1.00 2.37
N PHE A 8 -27.63 0.19 1.92
CA PHE A 8 -27.53 -0.57 0.67
C PHE A 8 -27.74 0.28 -0.59
N THR A 9 -28.54 1.34 -0.53
CA THR A 9 -28.73 2.27 -1.67
C THR A 9 -27.51 3.17 -1.88
N THR A 10 -26.80 3.52 -0.82
CA THR A 10 -25.56 4.31 -0.90
C THR A 10 -24.44 3.54 -1.63
N LEU A 11 -24.43 2.21 -1.59
CA LEU A 11 -23.44 1.36 -2.27
C LEU A 11 -23.62 1.28 -3.80
N LYS A 12 -24.72 1.80 -4.36
CA LYS A 12 -24.94 1.94 -5.82
C LYS A 12 -24.57 3.34 -6.36
N SER A 13 -24.00 4.19 -5.52
CA SER A 13 -23.60 5.54 -5.91
C SER A 13 -22.51 5.51 -7.01
N PRO A 14 -22.65 6.32 -8.10
CA PRO A 14 -21.62 6.44 -9.15
C PRO A 14 -20.31 7.03 -8.61
N LEU A 15 -20.29 7.51 -7.37
CA LEU A 15 -19.11 8.06 -6.70
C LEU A 15 -18.16 6.98 -6.19
N LEU A 16 -18.65 5.77 -5.84
CA LEU A 16 -17.82 4.71 -5.27
C LEU A 16 -16.67 4.26 -6.19
N PRO A 17 -16.89 4.04 -7.50
CA PRO A 17 -15.78 3.74 -8.42
C PRO A 17 -14.75 4.86 -8.48
N ARG A 18 -15.19 6.13 -8.40
CA ARG A 18 -14.30 7.29 -8.40
C ARG A 18 -13.43 7.35 -7.14
N TRP A 19 -14.02 7.12 -5.97
CA TRP A 19 -13.29 7.07 -4.70
C TRP A 19 -12.30 5.91 -4.67
N ARG A 20 -12.67 4.74 -5.21
CA ARG A 20 -11.76 3.61 -5.32
C ARG A 20 -10.60 3.92 -6.27
N LEU A 21 -10.85 4.56 -7.40
CA LEU A 21 -9.81 4.98 -8.33
C LEU A 21 -8.90 6.03 -7.69
N ALA A 22 -9.45 7.09 -7.11
CA ALA A 22 -8.68 8.16 -6.48
C ALA A 22 -7.78 7.63 -5.33
N SER A 23 -8.35 6.79 -4.46
CA SER A 23 -7.55 6.16 -3.39
C SER A 23 -6.45 5.24 -3.94
N GLY A 24 -6.75 4.49 -5.01
CA GLY A 24 -5.76 3.66 -5.70
C GLY A 24 -4.63 4.49 -6.32
N GLN A 25 -4.94 5.65 -6.91
CA GLN A 25 -3.94 6.56 -7.47
C GLN A 25 -3.02 7.14 -6.40
N VAL A 26 -3.55 7.54 -5.24
CA VAL A 26 -2.74 8.00 -4.10
C VAL A 26 -1.77 6.90 -3.66
N LEU A 27 -2.26 5.68 -3.49
CA LEU A 27 -1.43 4.53 -3.11
C LEU A 27 -0.38 4.21 -4.17
N TRP A 28 -0.75 4.26 -5.45
CA TRP A 28 0.17 4.03 -6.55
C TRP A 28 1.28 5.08 -6.59
N CYS A 29 0.95 6.36 -6.44
CA CYS A 29 1.96 7.43 -6.36
C CYS A 29 2.92 7.21 -5.19
N TYR A 30 2.40 6.84 -4.01
CA TYR A 30 3.23 6.52 -2.86
C TYR A 30 4.18 5.35 -3.14
N ILE A 31 3.69 4.24 -3.68
CA ILE A 31 4.48 3.04 -3.98
C ILE A 31 5.54 3.35 -5.04
N ALA A 32 5.19 4.09 -6.09
CA ALA A 32 6.14 4.49 -7.14
C ALA A 32 7.29 5.32 -6.56
N LEU A 33 6.98 6.35 -5.75
CA LEU A 33 7.98 7.17 -5.07
C LEU A 33 8.83 6.35 -4.09
N HIS A 34 8.22 5.41 -3.38
CA HIS A 34 8.92 4.51 -2.46
C HIS A 34 9.93 3.63 -3.21
N PHE A 35 9.57 3.07 -4.35
CA PHE A 35 10.49 2.26 -5.17
C PHE A 35 11.57 3.10 -5.84
N ILE A 36 11.25 4.32 -6.29
CA ILE A 36 12.26 5.26 -6.77
C ILE A 36 13.29 5.55 -5.68
N ASN A 37 12.85 5.77 -4.43
CA ASN A 37 13.76 5.96 -3.31
C ASN A 37 14.71 4.77 -3.12
N HIS A 38 14.20 3.53 -3.20
CA HIS A 38 15.05 2.35 -3.14
C HIS A 38 16.00 2.24 -4.32
N ALA A 39 15.56 2.59 -5.53
CA ALA A 39 16.38 2.59 -6.73
C ALA A 39 17.55 3.60 -6.65
N LEU A 40 17.40 4.70 -5.94
CA LEU A 40 18.48 5.66 -5.68
C LEU A 40 19.64 5.04 -4.89
N GLY A 41 19.40 3.96 -4.15
CA GLY A 41 20.46 3.18 -3.50
C GLY A 41 21.46 2.55 -4.49
N LEU A 42 21.08 2.38 -5.77
CA LEU A 42 21.98 1.96 -6.83
C LEU A 42 22.93 3.08 -7.29
N VAL A 43 22.55 4.33 -7.07
CA VAL A 43 23.37 5.50 -7.36
C VAL A 43 24.35 5.76 -6.22
N SER A 44 23.83 5.99 -5.01
CA SER A 44 24.60 6.08 -3.78
C SER A 44 23.72 5.95 -2.53
N LEU A 45 24.35 5.54 -1.41
CA LEU A 45 23.65 5.51 -0.11
C LEU A 45 23.21 6.91 0.33
N ASP A 46 23.99 7.94 0.02
CA ASP A 46 23.68 9.32 0.40
C ASP A 46 22.48 9.85 -0.39
N ALA A 47 22.36 9.53 -1.68
CA ALA A 47 21.21 9.88 -2.48
C ALA A 47 19.92 9.20 -1.95
N ALA A 48 20.01 7.92 -1.63
CA ALA A 48 18.89 7.19 -1.04
C ALA A 48 18.50 7.71 0.36
N GLU A 49 19.49 8.07 1.19
CA GLU A 49 19.26 8.66 2.52
C GLU A 49 18.59 10.04 2.41
N ALA A 50 19.02 10.90 1.48
CA ALA A 50 18.42 12.20 1.25
C ALA A 50 16.96 12.08 0.80
N ALA A 51 16.67 11.19 -0.14
CA ALA A 51 15.32 10.93 -0.61
C ALA A 51 14.44 10.30 0.49
N LEU A 52 14.99 9.41 1.31
CA LEU A 52 14.28 8.82 2.45
C LEU A 52 13.86 9.88 3.48
N LYS A 53 14.75 10.83 3.80
CA LYS A 53 14.45 11.95 4.72
C LYS A 53 13.32 12.83 4.17
N LEU A 54 13.37 13.14 2.88
CA LEU A 54 12.31 13.91 2.22
C LEU A 54 10.97 13.14 2.24
N ALA A 55 11.00 11.86 1.89
CA ALA A 55 9.82 11.01 1.94
C ALA A 55 9.24 10.90 3.37
N ALA A 56 10.10 10.74 4.38
CA ALA A 56 9.68 10.70 5.78
C ALA A 56 9.06 12.03 6.21
N PHE A 57 9.67 13.16 5.85
CA PHE A 57 9.12 14.49 6.15
C PHE A 57 7.70 14.67 5.59
N VAL A 58 7.45 14.22 4.37
CA VAL A 58 6.12 14.32 3.75
C VAL A 58 5.14 13.31 4.35
N TRP A 59 5.48 12.02 4.33
CA TRP A 59 4.54 10.94 4.63
C TRP A 59 4.36 10.64 6.13
N GLN A 60 5.31 11.07 6.97
CA GLN A 60 5.19 10.99 8.43
C GLN A 60 4.55 12.24 9.05
N SER A 61 4.35 13.31 8.27
CA SER A 61 3.55 14.45 8.69
C SER A 61 2.10 14.03 8.94
N LEU A 62 1.38 14.79 9.77
CA LEU A 62 -0.04 14.51 10.02
C LEU A 62 -0.87 14.48 8.73
N PRO A 63 -0.78 15.48 7.80
CA PRO A 63 -1.49 15.43 6.53
C PRO A 63 -1.12 14.21 5.66
N GLY A 64 0.17 13.90 5.54
CA GLY A 64 0.66 12.75 4.77
C GLY A 64 0.17 11.42 5.36
N THR A 65 0.19 11.29 6.68
CA THR A 65 -0.33 10.13 7.40
C THR A 65 -1.83 9.94 7.14
N VAL A 66 -2.63 10.99 7.32
CA VAL A 66 -4.08 10.93 7.10
C VAL A 66 -4.40 10.61 5.64
N LEU A 67 -3.69 11.23 4.69
CA LEU A 67 -3.87 10.95 3.26
C LEU A 67 -3.54 9.50 2.92
N LEU A 68 -2.39 9.00 3.35
CA LEU A 68 -1.93 7.64 3.01
C LEU A 68 -2.80 6.56 3.64
N TYR A 69 -3.00 6.62 4.95
CA TYR A 69 -3.80 5.59 5.64
C TYR A 69 -5.30 5.72 5.34
N GLY A 70 -5.80 6.95 5.15
CA GLY A 70 -7.17 7.20 4.68
C GLY A 70 -7.40 6.62 3.28
N ALA A 71 -6.46 6.83 2.35
CA ALA A 71 -6.52 6.22 1.03
C ALA A 71 -6.46 4.69 1.10
N ALA A 72 -5.56 4.13 1.94
CA ALA A 72 -5.44 2.68 2.11
C ALA A 72 -6.74 2.06 2.65
N ALA A 73 -7.29 2.62 3.73
CA ALA A 73 -8.54 2.15 4.31
C ALA A 73 -9.71 2.25 3.31
N THR A 74 -9.85 3.40 2.64
CA THR A 74 -10.87 3.62 1.63
C THR A 74 -10.75 2.61 0.48
N HIS A 75 -9.54 2.41 -0.04
CA HIS A 75 -9.31 1.50 -1.16
C HIS A 75 -9.67 0.05 -0.79
N VAL A 76 -9.21 -0.42 0.36
CA VAL A 76 -9.48 -1.80 0.84
C VAL A 76 -10.96 -2.00 1.10
N VAL A 77 -11.62 -1.09 1.83
CA VAL A 77 -13.06 -1.19 2.14
C VAL A 77 -13.89 -1.21 0.86
N LEU A 78 -13.62 -0.33 -0.09
CA LEU A 78 -14.35 -0.29 -1.36
C LEU A 78 -14.06 -1.49 -2.25
N ALA A 79 -12.83 -2.04 -2.22
CA ALA A 79 -12.49 -3.27 -2.93
C ALA A 79 -13.24 -4.47 -2.35
N LEU A 80 -13.25 -4.63 -1.03
CA LEU A 80 -14.00 -5.70 -0.33
C LEU A 80 -15.51 -5.56 -0.54
N ALA A 81 -16.06 -4.35 -0.47
CA ALA A 81 -17.47 -4.10 -0.75
C ALA A 81 -17.84 -4.48 -2.19
N SER A 82 -16.98 -4.14 -3.15
CA SER A 82 -17.17 -4.54 -4.56
C SER A 82 -17.08 -6.04 -4.76
N LEU A 83 -16.20 -6.73 -4.04
CA LEU A 83 -16.09 -8.19 -4.09
C LEU A 83 -17.30 -8.87 -3.46
N HIS A 84 -17.79 -8.36 -2.32
CA HIS A 84 -18.98 -8.88 -1.63
C HIS A 84 -20.25 -8.78 -2.49
N GLN A 85 -20.36 -7.74 -3.33
CA GLN A 85 -21.53 -7.55 -4.22
C GLN A 85 -21.51 -8.47 -5.44
N ARG A 86 -20.47 -9.25 -5.67
CA ARG A 86 -20.39 -10.18 -6.80
C ARG A 86 -21.21 -11.44 -6.53
N HIS A 87 -22.06 -11.80 -7.47
CA HIS A 87 -22.84 -13.04 -7.40
C HIS A 87 -22.06 -14.28 -7.85
N THR A 88 -20.89 -14.08 -8.49
CA THR A 88 -20.05 -15.18 -8.97
C THR A 88 -18.57 -14.77 -8.96
N LEU A 89 -17.71 -15.74 -8.68
CA LEU A 89 -16.26 -15.63 -8.79
C LEU A 89 -15.72 -16.24 -10.11
N LYS A 90 -16.60 -16.58 -11.05
CA LYS A 90 -16.18 -16.97 -12.40
C LYS A 90 -15.71 -15.74 -13.15
N LEU A 91 -14.44 -15.45 -13.05
CA LEU A 91 -13.79 -14.24 -13.56
C LEU A 91 -12.74 -14.60 -14.60
N PRO A 92 -12.43 -13.70 -15.54
CA PRO A 92 -11.25 -13.83 -16.39
C PRO A 92 -9.99 -13.99 -15.53
N PRO A 93 -9.00 -14.79 -15.98
CA PRO A 93 -7.78 -15.04 -15.19
C PRO A 93 -7.03 -13.76 -14.75
N ALA A 94 -6.97 -12.76 -15.62
CA ALA A 94 -6.34 -11.47 -15.29
C ALA A 94 -7.04 -10.75 -14.13
N GLU A 95 -8.37 -10.77 -14.08
CA GLU A 95 -9.13 -10.16 -12.99
C GLU A 95 -8.99 -10.95 -11.69
N LEU A 96 -8.95 -12.27 -11.77
CA LEU A 96 -8.70 -13.13 -10.61
C LEU A 96 -7.31 -12.88 -10.02
N LEU A 97 -6.28 -12.77 -10.86
CA LEU A 97 -4.93 -12.42 -10.42
C LEU A 97 -4.88 -11.03 -9.77
N ARG A 98 -5.54 -10.04 -10.37
CA ARG A 98 -5.62 -8.69 -9.80
C ARG A 98 -6.25 -8.68 -8.41
N ILE A 99 -7.36 -9.40 -8.22
CA ILE A 99 -8.01 -9.53 -6.92
C ILE A 99 -7.11 -10.28 -5.94
N GLY A 100 -6.52 -11.38 -6.36
CA GLY A 100 -5.59 -12.18 -5.53
C GLY A 100 -4.41 -11.35 -5.03
N PHE A 101 -3.74 -10.63 -5.92
CA PHE A 101 -2.64 -9.73 -5.54
C PHE A 101 -3.12 -8.60 -4.63
N GLY A 102 -4.27 -7.98 -4.92
CA GLY A 102 -4.84 -6.92 -4.08
C GLY A 102 -5.17 -7.38 -2.65
N LEU A 103 -5.61 -8.63 -2.47
CA LEU A 103 -5.90 -9.20 -1.16
C LEU A 103 -4.64 -9.65 -0.40
N THR A 104 -3.58 -10.06 -1.11
CA THR A 104 -2.33 -10.47 -0.46
C THR A 104 -1.48 -9.28 -0.01
N ILE A 105 -1.56 -8.13 -0.69
CA ILE A 105 -0.76 -6.93 -0.34
C ILE A 105 -0.95 -6.51 1.12
N PRO A 106 -2.16 -6.32 1.67
CA PRO A 106 -2.32 -5.91 3.07
C PRO A 106 -1.70 -6.89 4.06
N LEU A 107 -1.76 -8.20 3.78
CA LEU A 107 -1.19 -9.23 4.64
C LEU A 107 0.34 -9.19 4.62
N LEU A 108 0.93 -9.08 3.43
CA LEU A 108 2.38 -8.99 3.26
C LEU A 108 2.91 -7.66 3.81
N LEU A 109 2.13 -6.57 3.69
CA LEU A 109 2.52 -5.24 4.11
C LEU A 109 2.53 -5.08 5.64
N LEU A 110 1.79 -5.91 6.38
CA LEU A 110 1.68 -5.80 7.84
C LEU A 110 3.05 -5.81 8.53
N GLY A 111 3.90 -6.79 8.21
CA GLY A 111 5.25 -6.87 8.78
C GLY A 111 6.14 -5.68 8.39
N HIS A 112 5.96 -5.16 7.18
CA HIS A 112 6.68 -3.98 6.71
C HIS A 112 6.26 -2.72 7.50
N VAL A 113 4.97 -2.49 7.67
CA VAL A 113 4.45 -1.34 8.44
C VAL A 113 4.85 -1.41 9.91
N VAL A 114 4.79 -2.60 10.52
CA VAL A 114 5.23 -2.80 11.90
C VAL A 114 6.73 -2.50 12.05
N GLY A 115 7.56 -3.04 11.18
CA GLY A 115 9.02 -2.85 11.23
C GLY A 115 9.50 -1.46 10.83
N THR A 116 8.64 -0.63 10.26
CA THR A 116 9.00 0.72 9.81
C THR A 116 8.23 1.79 10.56
N ARG A 117 6.93 1.95 10.26
CA ARG A 117 6.11 3.03 10.81
C ARG A 117 5.87 2.90 12.30
N MET A 118 5.49 1.71 12.79
CA MET A 118 5.23 1.52 14.22
C MET A 118 6.54 1.57 15.01
N ALA A 119 7.64 1.08 14.45
CA ALA A 119 8.96 1.22 15.05
C ALA A 119 9.36 2.70 15.26
N TYR A 120 9.04 3.56 14.28
CA TYR A 120 9.24 5.00 14.41
C TYR A 120 8.34 5.62 15.48
N GLU A 121 7.03 5.36 15.46
CA GLU A 121 6.05 5.98 16.34
C GLU A 121 6.21 5.55 17.82
N TRP A 122 6.54 4.30 18.07
CA TRP A 122 6.58 3.75 19.43
C TRP A 122 7.96 3.77 20.06
N PHE A 123 9.01 3.66 19.23
CA PHE A 123 10.40 3.55 19.74
C PHE A 123 11.31 4.70 19.28
N GLY A 124 10.78 5.68 18.53
CA GLY A 124 11.56 6.79 18.01
C GLY A 124 12.64 6.39 17.00
N GLU A 125 12.50 5.19 16.40
CA GLU A 125 13.47 4.63 15.47
C GLU A 125 13.42 5.34 14.12
N ALA A 126 14.15 6.46 14.01
CA ALA A 126 14.22 7.23 12.77
C ALA A 126 14.64 6.36 11.57
N PRO A 127 14.03 6.54 10.40
CA PRO A 127 14.41 5.79 9.22
C PRO A 127 15.80 6.22 8.75
N HIS A 128 16.72 5.25 8.63
CA HIS A 128 18.05 5.40 8.06
C HIS A 128 18.27 4.37 6.97
N TYR A 129 18.66 4.82 5.78
CA TYR A 129 18.78 3.92 4.63
C TYR A 129 19.84 2.83 4.84
N ARG A 130 20.97 3.17 5.47
CA ARG A 130 22.01 2.20 5.83
C ARG A 130 21.46 1.08 6.73
N ARG A 131 20.60 1.41 7.72
CA ARG A 131 19.96 0.42 8.59
C ARG A 131 19.00 -0.47 7.81
N ILE A 132 18.22 0.11 6.89
CA ILE A 132 17.32 -0.63 6.02
C ILE A 132 18.09 -1.67 5.20
N VAL A 133 19.18 -1.26 4.54
CA VAL A 133 20.03 -2.17 3.75
C VAL A 133 20.66 -3.25 4.62
N THR A 134 21.20 -2.88 5.81
CA THR A 134 21.78 -3.85 6.74
C THR A 134 20.76 -4.88 7.19
N ASN A 135 19.55 -4.46 7.54
CA ASN A 135 18.48 -5.36 7.96
C ASN A 135 18.02 -6.24 6.80
N LEU A 136 17.94 -5.70 5.59
CA LEU A 136 17.57 -6.46 4.40
C LEU A 136 18.56 -7.59 4.10
N ILE A 137 19.88 -7.32 4.22
CA ILE A 137 20.94 -8.30 3.94
C ILE A 137 21.09 -9.33 5.06
N ARG A 138 20.98 -8.90 6.33
CA ARG A 138 21.24 -9.75 7.49
C ARG A 138 20.05 -10.55 7.99
N SER A 139 18.84 -10.10 7.71
CA SER A 139 17.62 -10.78 8.17
C SER A 139 17.11 -11.77 7.13
N ALA A 140 16.46 -12.85 7.60
CA ALA A 140 15.70 -13.77 6.75
C ALA A 140 14.53 -13.09 6.02
N ASN A 141 14.32 -11.78 6.22
CA ASN A 141 13.22 -11.00 5.68
C ASN A 141 13.43 -10.54 4.23
N THR A 142 14.60 -10.76 3.62
CA THR A 142 14.86 -10.38 2.23
C THR A 142 13.82 -10.99 1.28
N GLY A 143 13.55 -12.29 1.43
CA GLY A 143 12.54 -12.97 0.61
C GLY A 143 11.13 -12.40 0.79
N TRP A 144 10.79 -12.01 2.01
CA TRP A 144 9.49 -11.39 2.31
C TRP A 144 9.34 -10.00 1.65
N GLN A 145 10.38 -9.18 1.70
CA GLN A 145 10.39 -7.87 1.05
C GLN A 145 10.31 -7.99 -0.48
N LEU A 146 11.03 -8.96 -1.06
CA LEU A 146 10.93 -9.26 -2.49
C LEU A 146 9.54 -9.81 -2.87
N ALA A 147 8.90 -10.58 -2.01
CA ALA A 147 7.55 -11.08 -2.22
C ALA A 147 6.48 -9.97 -2.27
N LEU A 148 6.75 -8.79 -1.69
CA LEU A 148 5.89 -7.60 -1.80
C LEU A 148 5.98 -6.92 -3.17
N LEU A 149 7.14 -7.00 -3.84
CA LEU A 149 7.38 -6.30 -5.11
C LEU A 149 6.44 -6.78 -6.21
N ALA A 150 6.35 -8.09 -6.44
CA ALA A 150 5.57 -8.65 -7.54
C ALA A 150 4.07 -8.31 -7.44
N PRO A 151 3.36 -8.57 -6.32
CA PRO A 151 1.96 -8.20 -6.19
C PRO A 151 1.76 -6.67 -6.18
N GLY A 152 2.68 -5.89 -5.58
CA GLY A 152 2.61 -4.44 -5.56
C GLY A 152 2.63 -3.83 -6.96
N TRP A 153 3.59 -4.25 -7.81
CA TRP A 153 3.67 -3.81 -9.20
C TRP A 153 2.53 -4.35 -10.06
N ALA A 154 2.28 -5.66 -10.02
CA ALA A 154 1.28 -6.30 -10.86
C ALA A 154 -0.13 -5.74 -10.56
N HIS A 155 -0.49 -5.56 -9.29
CA HIS A 155 -1.77 -4.99 -8.90
C HIS A 155 -1.87 -3.51 -9.29
N GLY A 156 -0.83 -2.71 -9.02
CA GLY A 156 -0.81 -1.28 -9.34
C GLY A 156 -0.96 -1.02 -10.84
N LEU A 157 -0.18 -1.73 -11.68
CA LEU A 157 -0.24 -1.58 -13.14
C LEU A 157 -1.55 -2.10 -13.75
N SER A 158 -2.15 -3.15 -13.18
CA SER A 158 -3.41 -3.71 -13.68
C SER A 158 -4.66 -2.96 -13.22
N GLY A 159 -4.51 -2.04 -12.29
CA GLY A 159 -5.62 -1.23 -11.73
C GLY A 159 -5.79 0.15 -12.37
N CYS A 160 -4.85 0.56 -13.22
CA CYS A 160 -4.88 1.85 -13.94
C CYS A 160 -5.67 1.76 -15.23
#